data_4d25821ddf04bc15464deedec91d321b
#
_entry.id   4d25821ddf04bc15464deedec91d321b
#
_cell.length_a   1.000
_cell.length_b   1.000
_cell.length_c   1.000
_cell.angle_alpha   90.00
_cell.angle_beta   90.00
_cell.angle_gamma   90.00
#
_symmetry.space_group_name_H-M   'P 1'
#
loop_
_entity.id
_entity.type
_entity.pdbx_description
1 polymer ?
#
loop_
_entity_poly.entity_id
_entity_poly.type
_entity_poly.pdbx_seq_one_letter_code
_entity_poly.pdbx_strand_id
1 'polypeptide(L)'
;MTQKVVIITQARMTSTRLPGKVLMLVEGKPLLQYHLERLREVSLADELIVATTENKTDDPIVELCKSMKVKYFRGSEDDVLSRYFLAAKKYKANIVVRVTSDCPLIDPAVVDKVINAYLIKYPQYQYVSNVEERTYPRGMDTEVFSYEVLNIAHKEATVQPDREHVTPYITND
;
A
#
# COMPACT_ATOMS: atom_id res chain seq x y z
N MET A 1 6.32 -18.83 14.68
CA MET A 1 6.27 -17.35 14.81
C MET A 1 5.11 -16.85 13.98
N THR A 2 4.25 -16.01 14.52
CA THR A 2 3.15 -15.39 13.75
C THR A 2 3.75 -14.45 12.71
N GLN A 3 3.32 -14.58 11.45
CA GLN A 3 3.77 -13.71 10.36
C GLN A 3 3.12 -12.33 10.53
N LYS A 4 3.92 -11.26 10.55
CA LYS A 4 3.43 -9.89 10.67
C LYS A 4 2.87 -9.39 9.34
N VAL A 5 1.58 -9.09 9.30
CA VAL A 5 0.87 -8.53 8.15
C VAL A 5 0.84 -7.01 8.24
N VAL A 6 1.40 -6.32 7.25
CA VAL A 6 1.48 -4.85 7.24
C VAL A 6 0.80 -4.30 5.98
N ILE A 7 -0.21 -3.46 6.18
CA ILE A 7 -0.79 -2.67 5.09
C ILE A 7 0.14 -1.49 4.81
N ILE A 8 0.53 -1.33 3.54
CA ILE A 8 1.28 -0.18 3.06
C ILE A 8 0.45 0.49 1.97
N THR A 9 0.05 1.74 2.21
CA THR A 9 -0.63 2.58 1.23
C THR A 9 0.28 3.73 0.81
N GLN A 10 0.44 3.93 -0.51
CA GLN A 10 1.29 5.01 -1.03
C GLN A 10 0.46 6.28 -1.24
N ALA A 11 1.00 7.44 -0.82
CA ALA A 11 0.37 8.74 -1.01
C ALA A 11 1.41 9.80 -1.37
N ARG A 12 1.11 10.70 -2.32
CA ARG A 12 1.92 11.88 -2.65
C ARG A 12 1.05 13.04 -3.13
N MET A 13 1.54 14.25 -2.95
CA MET A 13 0.87 15.47 -3.41
C MET A 13 1.08 15.75 -4.91
N THR A 14 2.14 15.20 -5.48
CA THR A 14 2.62 15.47 -6.85
C THR A 14 1.97 14.59 -7.91
N SER A 15 0.70 14.20 -7.73
CA SER A 15 -0.05 13.48 -8.77
C SER A 15 -0.17 14.32 -10.04
N THR A 16 0.28 13.78 -11.19
CA THR A 16 0.27 14.50 -12.48
C THR A 16 -1.13 14.80 -12.98
N ARG A 17 -2.10 13.93 -12.77
CA ARG A 17 -3.50 14.09 -13.22
C ARG A 17 -4.31 15.04 -12.33
N LEU A 18 -4.09 14.99 -11.02
CA LEU A 18 -4.80 15.83 -10.05
C LEU A 18 -3.88 16.04 -8.83
N PRO A 19 -3.06 17.11 -8.84
CA PRO A 19 -2.18 17.44 -7.73
C PRO A 19 -2.96 17.63 -6.41
N GLY A 20 -2.43 17.09 -5.32
CA GLY A 20 -3.04 17.22 -3.99
C GLY A 20 -4.31 16.41 -3.76
N LYS A 21 -4.75 15.55 -4.70
CA LYS A 21 -6.03 14.83 -4.62
C LYS A 21 -6.24 14.10 -3.30
N VAL A 22 -5.18 13.53 -2.75
CA VAL A 22 -5.28 12.73 -1.51
C VAL A 22 -5.69 13.55 -0.28
N LEU A 23 -5.45 14.87 -0.31
CA LEU A 23 -5.85 15.79 0.75
C LEU A 23 -7.03 16.70 0.36
N MET A 24 -7.65 16.50 -0.81
CA MET A 24 -8.91 17.18 -1.14
C MET A 24 -9.98 16.84 -0.14
N LEU A 25 -10.75 17.86 0.25
CA LEU A 25 -11.78 17.73 1.28
C LEU A 25 -13.11 17.28 0.68
N VAL A 26 -13.72 16.30 1.30
CA VAL A 26 -15.11 15.90 1.10
C VAL A 26 -15.78 15.98 2.47
N GLU A 27 -16.85 16.76 2.60
CA GLU A 27 -17.53 17.01 3.90
C GLU A 27 -16.55 17.42 5.01
N GLY A 28 -15.58 18.29 4.67
CA GLY A 28 -14.59 18.81 5.61
C GLY A 28 -13.46 17.85 6.02
N LYS A 29 -13.40 16.65 5.43
CA LYS A 29 -12.42 15.63 5.75
C LYS A 29 -11.59 15.24 4.53
N PRO A 30 -10.23 15.15 4.62
CA PRO A 30 -9.38 14.71 3.52
C PRO A 30 -9.73 13.31 3.00
N LEU A 31 -9.64 13.09 1.69
CA LEU A 31 -9.85 11.76 1.08
C LEU A 31 -8.96 10.69 1.70
N LEU A 32 -7.68 11.00 1.93
CA LEU A 32 -6.75 10.09 2.60
C LEU A 32 -7.21 9.71 4.02
N GLN A 33 -7.85 10.64 4.75
CA GLN A 33 -8.36 10.34 6.08
C GLN A 33 -9.48 9.28 6.03
N TYR A 34 -10.44 9.39 5.10
CA TYR A 34 -11.47 8.36 4.87
C TYR A 34 -10.83 7.00 4.59
N HIS A 35 -9.83 6.99 3.70
CA HIS A 35 -9.11 5.77 3.34
C HIS A 35 -8.43 5.12 4.55
N LEU A 36 -7.72 5.91 5.36
CA LEU A 36 -7.01 5.41 6.55
C LEU A 36 -7.95 4.94 7.65
N GLU A 37 -9.09 5.63 7.85
CA GLU A 37 -10.12 5.21 8.81
C GLU A 37 -10.67 3.83 8.43
N ARG A 38 -10.96 3.58 7.15
CA ARG A 38 -11.45 2.29 6.67
C ARG A 38 -10.39 1.20 6.78
N LEU A 39 -9.14 1.48 6.43
CA LEU A 39 -8.07 0.48 6.55
C LEU A 39 -7.76 0.08 7.99
N ARG A 40 -8.08 0.91 8.97
CA ARG A 40 -7.97 0.54 10.39
C ARG A 40 -8.96 -0.53 10.85
N GLU A 41 -10.05 -0.70 10.11
CA GLU A 41 -11.06 -1.72 10.38
C GLU A 41 -10.70 -3.10 9.80
N VAL A 42 -9.55 -3.21 9.06
CA VAL A 42 -9.04 -4.49 8.58
C VAL A 42 -8.55 -5.32 9.76
N SER A 43 -9.14 -6.49 9.94
CA SER A 43 -8.94 -7.31 11.13
C SER A 43 -7.71 -8.23 11.06
N LEU A 44 -7.26 -8.58 9.85
CA LEU A 44 -6.13 -9.48 9.61
C LEU A 44 -4.79 -8.77 9.43
N ALA A 45 -4.75 -7.45 9.60
CA ALA A 45 -3.53 -6.66 9.52
C ALA A 45 -3.06 -6.22 10.92
N ASP A 46 -1.75 -6.38 11.17
CA ASP A 46 -1.13 -5.96 12.44
C ASP A 46 -0.78 -4.47 12.45
N GLU A 47 -0.58 -3.88 11.26
CA GLU A 47 -0.09 -2.50 11.16
C GLU A 47 -0.49 -1.83 9.84
N LEU A 48 -0.74 -0.51 9.92
CA LEU A 48 -1.03 0.36 8.77
C LEU A 48 0.04 1.43 8.64
N ILE A 49 0.63 1.54 7.43
CA ILE A 49 1.72 2.47 7.11
C ILE A 49 1.34 3.31 5.88
N VAL A 50 1.53 4.62 5.96
CA VAL A 50 1.52 5.50 4.79
C VAL A 50 2.94 5.65 4.25
N ALA A 51 3.19 5.22 3.02
CA ALA A 51 4.46 5.40 2.32
C ALA A 51 4.38 6.65 1.44
N THR A 52 5.03 7.74 1.87
CA THR A 52 5.07 9.03 1.17
C THR A 52 6.49 9.40 0.73
N THR A 53 6.68 10.55 0.08
CA THR A 53 7.98 10.95 -0.43
C THR A 53 8.78 11.81 0.58
N GLU A 54 10.07 12.04 0.29
CA GLU A 54 10.92 12.94 1.05
C GLU A 54 10.70 14.42 0.70
N ASN A 55 9.89 14.69 -0.33
CA ASN A 55 9.62 16.05 -0.79
C ASN A 55 8.84 16.84 0.25
N LYS A 56 9.19 18.09 0.44
CA LYS A 56 8.49 19.01 1.36
C LYS A 56 7.01 19.19 0.99
N THR A 57 6.64 19.00 -0.27
CA THR A 57 5.24 19.04 -0.72
C THR A 57 4.39 17.99 -0.04
N ASP A 58 4.97 16.90 0.47
CA ASP A 58 4.29 15.81 1.14
C ASP A 58 4.24 15.97 2.68
N ASP A 59 4.80 17.07 3.24
CA ASP A 59 4.73 17.34 4.67
C ASP A 59 3.27 17.37 5.19
N PRO A 60 2.27 17.90 4.47
CA PRO A 60 0.87 17.83 4.91
C PRO A 60 0.33 16.41 5.07
N ILE A 61 0.81 15.43 4.26
CA ILE A 61 0.47 14.01 4.43
C ILE A 61 1.04 13.49 5.75
N VAL A 62 2.28 13.86 6.06
CA VAL A 62 2.94 13.48 7.32
C VAL A 62 2.20 14.07 8.52
N GLU A 63 1.77 15.33 8.46
CA GLU A 63 1.00 15.96 9.55
C GLU A 63 -0.36 15.27 9.75
N LEU A 64 -1.04 14.87 8.67
CA LEU A 64 -2.26 14.08 8.77
C LEU A 64 -1.98 12.73 9.44
N CYS A 65 -0.90 12.03 9.04
CA CYS A 65 -0.52 10.76 9.67
C CYS A 65 -0.27 10.92 11.18
N LYS A 66 0.44 11.98 11.58
CA LYS A 66 0.71 12.27 12.99
C LYS A 66 -0.60 12.55 13.77
N SER A 67 -1.47 13.39 13.24
CA SER A 67 -2.76 13.73 13.89
C SER A 67 -3.63 12.50 14.07
N MET A 68 -3.61 11.59 13.10
CA MET A 68 -4.33 10.32 13.13
C MET A 68 -3.59 9.22 13.91
N LYS A 69 -2.35 9.44 14.36
CA LYS A 69 -1.49 8.39 14.96
C LYS A 69 -1.32 7.19 14.02
N VAL A 70 -1.20 7.42 12.72
CA VAL A 70 -0.84 6.42 11.70
C VAL A 70 0.66 6.49 11.47
N LYS A 71 1.29 5.32 11.37
CA LYS A 71 2.72 5.25 11.05
C LYS A 71 2.95 5.66 9.60
N TYR A 72 4.12 6.25 9.33
CA TYR A 72 4.50 6.65 7.98
C TYR A 72 5.98 6.35 7.70
N PHE A 73 6.28 6.22 6.43
CA PHE A 73 7.63 6.10 5.89
C PHE A 73 7.81 7.13 4.77
N ARG A 74 8.98 7.78 4.72
CA ARG A 74 9.36 8.69 3.62
C ARG A 74 10.49 8.06 2.81
N GLY A 75 10.40 8.14 1.49
CA GLY A 75 11.39 7.60 0.56
C GLY A 75 11.31 8.24 -0.82
N SER A 76 11.98 7.63 -1.81
CA SER A 76 12.04 8.13 -3.18
C SER A 76 10.66 8.41 -3.77
N GLU A 77 10.52 9.49 -4.55
CA GLU A 77 9.31 9.76 -5.33
C GLU A 77 9.22 8.85 -6.55
N ASP A 78 10.32 8.69 -7.28
CA ASP A 78 10.36 7.99 -8.56
C ASP A 78 10.46 6.49 -8.41
N ASP A 79 11.12 6.01 -7.35
CA ASP A 79 11.30 4.60 -7.05
C ASP A 79 10.31 4.14 -5.97
N VAL A 80 9.08 3.87 -6.40
CA VAL A 80 8.00 3.44 -5.51
C VAL A 80 8.28 2.05 -4.95
N LEU A 81 8.86 1.14 -5.74
CA LEU A 81 9.23 -0.20 -5.29
C LEU A 81 10.24 -0.14 -4.14
N SER A 82 11.28 0.68 -4.25
CA SER A 82 12.23 0.91 -3.16
C SER A 82 11.54 1.47 -1.92
N ARG A 83 10.60 2.42 -2.10
CA ARG A 83 9.85 3.00 -0.98
C ARG A 83 9.01 1.94 -0.24
N TYR A 84 8.33 1.03 -0.97
CA TYR A 84 7.61 -0.10 -0.37
C TYR A 84 8.55 -1.06 0.36
N PHE A 85 9.65 -1.46 -0.29
CA PHE A 85 10.66 -2.35 0.31
C PHE A 85 11.24 -1.79 1.61
N LEU A 86 11.67 -0.53 1.60
CA LEU A 86 12.27 0.12 2.76
C LEU A 86 11.25 0.33 3.90
N ALA A 87 9.99 0.65 3.56
CA ALA A 87 8.90 0.72 4.53
C ALA A 87 8.66 -0.66 5.17
N ALA A 88 8.49 -1.71 4.35
CA ALA A 88 8.30 -3.08 4.81
C ALA A 88 9.44 -3.56 5.72
N LYS A 89 10.70 -3.28 5.32
CA LYS A 89 11.90 -3.57 6.11
C LYS A 89 11.91 -2.86 7.46
N LYS A 90 11.64 -1.55 7.47
CA LYS A 90 11.61 -0.71 8.69
C LYS A 90 10.59 -1.23 9.71
N TYR A 91 9.42 -1.64 9.23
CA TYR A 91 8.33 -2.09 10.08
C TYR A 91 8.28 -3.61 10.27
N LYS A 92 9.30 -4.32 9.77
CA LYS A 92 9.48 -5.77 9.94
C LYS A 92 8.27 -6.57 9.44
N ALA A 93 7.74 -6.19 8.28
CA ALA A 93 6.67 -6.93 7.63
C ALA A 93 7.17 -8.31 7.18
N ASN A 94 6.39 -9.36 7.40
CA ASN A 94 6.56 -10.65 6.75
C ASN A 94 5.68 -10.72 5.50
N ILE A 95 4.49 -10.15 5.60
CA ILE A 95 3.49 -10.06 4.54
C ILE A 95 3.16 -8.59 4.33
N VAL A 96 3.15 -8.16 3.08
CA VAL A 96 2.79 -6.80 2.65
C VAL A 96 1.44 -6.83 1.97
N VAL A 97 0.54 -5.96 2.42
CA VAL A 97 -0.73 -5.68 1.77
C VAL A 97 -0.62 -4.32 1.08
N ARG A 98 -0.67 -4.32 -0.24
CA ARG A 98 -0.60 -3.10 -1.05
C ARG A 98 -2.00 -2.62 -1.42
N VAL A 99 -2.28 -1.37 -1.10
CA VAL A 99 -3.48 -0.64 -1.52
C VAL A 99 -3.08 0.78 -1.94
N THR A 100 -3.87 1.43 -2.78
CA THR A 100 -3.59 2.79 -3.26
C THR A 100 -4.45 3.82 -2.53
N SER A 101 -3.86 4.95 -2.14
CA SER A 101 -4.48 5.96 -1.26
C SER A 101 -5.60 6.79 -1.88
N ASP A 102 -5.81 6.65 -3.18
CA ASP A 102 -6.88 7.35 -3.92
C ASP A 102 -8.21 6.57 -3.96
N CYS A 103 -8.35 5.57 -3.08
CA CYS A 103 -9.52 4.71 -2.94
C CYS A 103 -10.20 4.95 -1.57
N PRO A 104 -10.85 6.10 -1.34
CA PRO A 104 -11.41 6.46 -0.03
C PRO A 104 -12.56 5.55 0.42
N LEU A 105 -13.16 4.79 -0.50
CA LEU A 105 -14.27 3.88 -0.23
C LEU A 105 -13.85 2.40 -0.15
N ILE A 106 -12.53 2.12 -0.03
CA ILE A 106 -12.05 0.74 0.10
C ILE A 106 -12.80 -0.01 1.21
N ASP A 107 -13.19 -1.26 0.94
CA ASP A 107 -13.92 -2.07 1.91
C ASP A 107 -12.98 -2.96 2.73
N PRO A 108 -12.90 -2.76 4.07
CA PRO A 108 -12.08 -3.58 4.95
C PRO A 108 -12.34 -5.09 4.83
N ALA A 109 -13.59 -5.49 4.64
CA ALA A 109 -13.94 -6.90 4.50
C ALA A 109 -13.42 -7.49 3.18
N VAL A 110 -13.30 -6.70 2.11
CA VAL A 110 -12.66 -7.13 0.86
C VAL A 110 -11.17 -7.28 1.05
N VAL A 111 -10.51 -6.34 1.76
CA VAL A 111 -9.09 -6.44 2.10
C VAL A 111 -8.82 -7.71 2.93
N ASP A 112 -9.61 -7.97 3.97
CA ASP A 112 -9.50 -9.18 4.80
C ASP A 112 -9.68 -10.47 3.97
N LYS A 113 -10.58 -10.49 2.98
CA LYS A 113 -10.74 -11.65 2.09
C LYS A 113 -9.48 -11.95 1.30
N VAL A 114 -8.81 -10.92 0.75
CA VAL A 114 -7.57 -11.11 -0.03
C VAL A 114 -6.43 -11.55 0.88
N ILE A 115 -6.30 -10.96 2.08
CA ILE A 115 -5.31 -11.39 3.09
C ILE A 115 -5.56 -12.85 3.46
N ASN A 116 -6.78 -13.23 3.78
CA ASN A 116 -7.12 -14.60 4.16
C ASN A 116 -6.84 -15.60 3.03
N ALA A 117 -7.16 -15.25 1.78
CA ALA A 117 -6.83 -16.08 0.62
C ALA A 117 -5.32 -16.29 0.47
N TYR A 118 -4.52 -15.26 0.72
CA TYR A 118 -3.06 -15.37 0.75
C TYR A 118 -2.59 -16.32 1.87
N LEU A 119 -3.07 -16.11 3.11
CA LEU A 119 -2.65 -16.90 4.28
C LEU A 119 -2.95 -18.40 4.11
N ILE A 120 -4.11 -18.74 3.52
CA ILE A 120 -4.50 -20.13 3.25
C ILE A 120 -3.61 -20.76 2.18
N LYS A 121 -3.18 -20.00 1.19
CA LYS A 121 -2.45 -20.50 0.02
C LYS A 121 -0.92 -20.44 0.16
N TYR A 122 -0.41 -19.70 1.13
CA TYR A 122 1.03 -19.62 1.41
C TYR A 122 1.57 -20.95 1.99
N PRO A 123 2.74 -21.44 1.60
CA PRO A 123 3.75 -20.83 0.71
C PRO A 123 3.56 -21.16 -0.79
N GLN A 124 2.53 -21.88 -1.17
CA GLN A 124 2.30 -22.30 -2.57
C GLN A 124 2.20 -21.09 -3.50
N TYR A 125 1.53 -20.03 -3.07
CA TYR A 125 1.43 -18.76 -3.79
C TYR A 125 2.03 -17.65 -2.95
N GLN A 126 2.92 -16.88 -3.53
CA GLN A 126 3.59 -15.76 -2.85
C GLN A 126 3.03 -14.39 -3.22
N TYR A 127 2.03 -14.37 -4.12
CA TYR A 127 1.25 -13.21 -4.50
C TYR A 127 -0.21 -13.60 -4.68
N VAL A 128 -1.12 -12.81 -4.15
CA VAL A 128 -2.57 -12.94 -4.32
C VAL A 128 -3.17 -11.56 -4.50
N SER A 129 -4.07 -11.38 -5.46
CA SER A 129 -4.77 -10.12 -5.70
C SER A 129 -6.22 -10.35 -6.10
N ASN A 130 -7.02 -9.28 -6.07
CA ASN A 130 -8.37 -9.23 -6.62
C ASN A 130 -8.45 -8.37 -7.91
N VAL A 131 -7.29 -8.14 -8.57
CA VAL A 131 -7.22 -7.23 -9.73
C VAL A 131 -7.09 -7.97 -11.07
N GLU A 132 -6.60 -9.20 -11.08
CA GLU A 132 -6.42 -10.01 -12.30
C GLU A 132 -7.78 -10.32 -12.94
N GLU A 133 -8.66 -10.93 -12.20
CA GLU A 133 -10.05 -11.11 -12.59
C GLU A 133 -10.93 -10.24 -11.68
N ARG A 134 -11.40 -9.12 -12.25
CA ARG A 134 -12.13 -8.11 -11.48
C ARG A 134 -13.55 -8.54 -11.18
N THR A 135 -13.82 -8.87 -9.93
CA THR A 135 -15.17 -9.17 -9.40
C THR A 135 -15.68 -8.08 -8.45
N TYR A 136 -14.83 -7.09 -8.11
CA TYR A 136 -15.18 -5.95 -7.27
C TYR A 136 -15.09 -4.63 -8.05
N PRO A 137 -15.82 -3.58 -7.63
CA PRO A 137 -15.68 -2.25 -8.20
C PRO A 137 -14.25 -1.72 -8.12
N ARG A 138 -13.86 -0.83 -9.03
CA ARG A 138 -12.60 -0.09 -8.94
C ARG A 138 -12.52 0.67 -7.62
N GLY A 139 -11.35 0.67 -6.99
CA GLY A 139 -11.14 1.25 -5.67
C GLY A 139 -11.19 0.23 -4.51
N MET A 140 -11.43 -1.05 -4.84
CA MET A 140 -11.30 -2.19 -3.91
C MET A 140 -10.03 -3.00 -4.17
N ASP A 141 -9.11 -2.46 -4.97
CA ASP A 141 -7.91 -3.14 -5.43
C ASP A 141 -6.97 -3.42 -4.25
N THR A 142 -6.66 -4.70 -4.05
CA THR A 142 -5.83 -5.18 -2.95
C THR A 142 -4.88 -6.25 -3.48
N GLU A 143 -3.60 -6.11 -3.15
CA GLU A 143 -2.54 -7.04 -3.51
C GLU A 143 -1.83 -7.47 -2.23
N VAL A 144 -1.56 -8.76 -2.08
CA VAL A 144 -0.89 -9.35 -0.91
C VAL A 144 0.26 -10.21 -1.37
N PHE A 145 1.44 -9.98 -0.81
CA PHE A 145 2.66 -10.70 -1.17
C PHE A 145 3.65 -10.78 -0.01
N SER A 146 4.61 -11.71 -0.10
CA SER A 146 5.63 -11.86 0.93
C SER A 146 6.67 -10.74 0.86
N TYR A 147 7.31 -10.44 1.99
CA TYR A 147 8.49 -9.58 2.03
C TYR A 147 9.63 -10.16 1.18
N GLU A 148 9.75 -11.48 1.09
CA GLU A 148 10.78 -12.16 0.31
C GLU A 148 10.64 -11.84 -1.18
N VAL A 149 9.44 -11.95 -1.74
CA VAL A 149 9.15 -11.61 -3.13
C VAL A 149 9.39 -10.12 -3.41
N LEU A 150 8.96 -9.24 -2.49
CA LEU A 150 9.25 -7.81 -2.58
C LEU A 150 10.75 -7.51 -2.58
N ASN A 151 11.55 -8.25 -1.78
CA ASN A 151 13.00 -8.10 -1.74
C ASN A 151 13.68 -8.59 -3.04
N ILE A 152 13.17 -9.66 -3.65
CA ILE A 152 13.64 -10.12 -4.97
C ILE A 152 13.33 -9.05 -6.01
N ALA A 153 12.09 -8.61 -6.11
CA ALA A 153 11.68 -7.55 -7.03
C ALA A 153 12.53 -6.28 -6.85
N HIS A 154 12.77 -5.85 -5.61
CA HIS A 154 13.60 -4.68 -5.33
C HIS A 154 15.02 -4.81 -5.84
N LYS A 155 15.64 -6.01 -5.77
CA LYS A 155 17.01 -6.26 -6.22
C LYS A 155 17.13 -6.42 -7.74
N GLU A 156 16.13 -7.00 -8.38
CA GLU A 156 16.22 -7.50 -9.74
C GLU A 156 15.46 -6.64 -10.77
N ALA A 157 14.40 -5.93 -10.35
CA ALA A 157 13.67 -5.03 -11.23
C ALA A 157 14.54 -3.84 -11.66
N THR A 158 14.79 -3.74 -12.96
CA THR A 158 15.65 -2.69 -13.56
C THR A 158 14.88 -1.72 -14.44
N VAL A 159 13.68 -2.08 -14.90
CA VAL A 159 12.90 -1.23 -15.80
C VAL A 159 11.97 -0.29 -15.03
N GLN A 160 11.76 0.90 -15.59
CA GLN A 160 10.99 1.96 -14.93
C GLN A 160 9.56 1.55 -14.53
N PRO A 161 8.77 0.84 -15.35
CA PRO A 161 7.42 0.42 -14.97
C PRO A 161 7.38 -0.45 -13.70
N ASP A 162 8.33 -1.36 -13.52
CA ASP A 162 8.43 -2.23 -12.33
C ASP A 162 8.76 -1.40 -11.09
N ARG A 163 9.67 -0.42 -11.24
CA ARG A 163 10.08 0.47 -10.14
C ARG A 163 8.95 1.42 -9.71
N GLU A 164 8.12 1.87 -10.66
CA GLU A 164 7.02 2.79 -10.42
C GLU A 164 5.75 2.09 -9.89
N HIS A 165 5.44 0.89 -10.41
CA HIS A 165 4.17 0.22 -10.10
C HIS A 165 4.26 -0.90 -9.07
N VAL A 166 5.45 -1.23 -8.59
CA VAL A 166 5.76 -2.17 -7.48
C VAL A 166 5.59 -3.65 -7.85
N THR A 167 4.45 -4.04 -8.38
CA THR A 167 4.06 -5.45 -8.55
C THR A 167 4.24 -6.03 -9.95
N PRO A 168 4.49 -5.28 -11.05
CA PRO A 168 4.63 -5.88 -12.38
C PRO A 168 5.77 -6.91 -12.44
N TYR A 169 6.91 -6.66 -11.80
CA TYR A 169 8.00 -7.65 -11.72
C TYR A 169 7.56 -8.94 -11.03
N ILE A 170 6.67 -8.86 -10.03
CA ILE A 170 6.19 -10.02 -9.25
C ILE A 170 5.16 -10.83 -10.05
N THR A 171 4.43 -10.18 -10.96
CA THR A 171 3.30 -10.80 -11.69
C THR A 171 3.66 -11.26 -13.11
N ASN A 172 4.80 -10.80 -13.68
CA ASN A 172 5.22 -11.09 -15.05
C ASN A 172 6.18 -12.29 -15.18
N ASP A 173 6.50 -12.98 -14.08
CA ASP A 173 7.30 -14.21 -14.07
C ASP A 173 6.45 -15.48 -14.03
#